data_df3e999b9d87dd8f9355ebb85ed2b903
#
_entry.id   df3e999b9d87dd8f9355ebb85ed2b903
#
_cell.length_a   1.000
_cell.length_b   1.000
_cell.length_c   1.000
_cell.angle_alpha   90.00
_cell.angle_beta   90.00
_cell.angle_gamma   90.00
#
_symmetry.space_group_name_H-M   'P 1'
#
loop_
_entity.id
_entity.type
_entity.pdbx_description
1 polymer ?
#
loop_
_entity_poly.entity_id
_entity_poly.type
_entity_poly.pdbx_seq_one_letter_code
_entity_poly.pdbx_strand_id
1 'polypeptide(L)'
;MAGCIVTDEEKRILDSVEAHGWYAAHRFDPELETPNYTYTVGFSQTLNAPEFIVFGLHRDVMYDMLASVYAQIKAGRKLEDGQVWKGLHEDFDCTARKVSHDEAFEKYAVLADWLWTRNGHGGHPALIQIVWPGLIDGLYPWDTGCRENVKEAQPQLWR
;
A
#
# COMPACT_ATOMS: atom_id res chain seq x y z
N MET A 1 -16.04 -18.53 -21.71
CA MET A 1 -16.48 -17.66 -21.06
C MET A 1 -16.21 -16.37 -21.44
N ALA A 2 -17.15 -15.95 -21.67
CA ALA A 2 -16.99 -14.83 -22.21
C ALA A 2 -16.56 -13.88 -21.32
N GLY A 3 -15.90 -13.70 -21.50
CA GLY A 3 -15.87 -12.70 -21.33
C GLY A 3 -15.68 -11.76 -20.37
N CYS A 4 -14.82 -11.84 -19.71
CA CYS A 4 -14.47 -10.80 -18.85
C CYS A 4 -13.83 -9.71 -19.66
N ILE A 5 -14.60 -8.69 -19.91
CA ILE A 5 -14.06 -7.47 -20.45
C ILE A 5 -13.26 -6.83 -19.32
N VAL A 6 -11.96 -6.68 -19.47
CA VAL A 6 -11.12 -5.97 -18.52
C VAL A 6 -10.93 -4.54 -18.99
N THR A 7 -10.80 -3.61 -18.04
CA THR A 7 -10.47 -2.22 -18.34
C THR A 7 -9.00 -2.12 -18.77
N ASP A 8 -8.62 -0.97 -19.33
CA ASP A 8 -7.23 -0.73 -19.71
C ASP A 8 -6.30 -0.80 -18.49
N GLU A 9 -6.72 -0.27 -17.36
CA GLU A 9 -5.92 -0.35 -16.14
C GLU A 9 -5.81 -1.78 -15.63
N GLU A 10 -6.90 -2.54 -15.65
CA GLU A 10 -6.89 -3.95 -15.26
C GLU A 10 -5.95 -4.76 -16.14
N LYS A 11 -5.92 -4.47 -17.44
CA LYS A 11 -4.98 -5.10 -18.34
C LYS A 11 -3.53 -4.75 -17.99
N ARG A 12 -3.25 -3.48 -17.68
CA ARG A 12 -1.92 -3.06 -17.22
C ARG A 12 -1.51 -3.79 -15.95
N ILE A 13 -2.45 -4.02 -15.05
CA ILE A 13 -2.20 -4.80 -13.82
C ILE A 13 -1.75 -6.22 -14.20
N LEU A 14 -2.51 -6.91 -15.04
CA LEU A 14 -2.19 -8.28 -15.43
C LEU A 14 -0.83 -8.35 -16.10
N ASP A 15 -0.54 -7.43 -16.99
CA ASP A 15 0.74 -7.38 -17.71
C ASP A 15 1.91 -7.08 -16.76
N SER A 16 1.73 -6.15 -15.82
CA SER A 16 2.76 -5.77 -14.86
C SER A 16 3.04 -6.87 -13.83
N VAL A 17 2.01 -7.54 -13.35
CA VAL A 17 2.16 -8.67 -12.43
C VAL A 17 2.92 -9.80 -13.11
N GLU A 18 2.61 -10.08 -14.38
CA GLU A 18 3.33 -11.10 -15.14
C GLU A 18 4.79 -10.72 -15.36
N ALA A 19 5.06 -9.46 -15.73
CA ALA A 19 6.40 -9.01 -16.08
C ALA A 19 7.28 -8.70 -14.87
N HIS A 20 6.70 -8.13 -13.81
CA HIS A 20 7.44 -7.58 -12.66
C HIS A 20 7.03 -8.16 -11.31
N GLY A 21 5.96 -8.93 -11.24
CA GLY A 21 5.44 -9.51 -10.01
C GLY A 21 4.42 -8.66 -9.28
N TRP A 22 4.25 -7.40 -9.62
CA TRP A 22 3.31 -6.50 -8.97
C TRP A 22 3.04 -5.26 -9.80
N TYR A 23 2.02 -4.50 -9.40
CA TYR A 23 1.63 -3.25 -10.03
C TYR A 23 1.44 -2.20 -8.94
N ALA A 24 1.90 -0.98 -9.19
CA ALA A 24 1.69 0.15 -8.30
C ALA A 24 0.48 0.95 -8.76
N ALA A 25 -0.58 0.95 -7.97
CA ALA A 25 -1.79 1.72 -8.27
C ALA A 25 -1.72 3.05 -7.53
N HIS A 26 -1.51 4.13 -8.27
CA HIS A 26 -1.43 5.48 -7.70
C HIS A 26 -2.76 6.22 -7.88
N ARG A 27 -3.20 6.90 -6.82
CA ARG A 27 -4.44 7.68 -6.83
C ARG A 27 -4.19 9.08 -6.30
N PHE A 28 -4.68 10.05 -7.05
CA PHE A 28 -4.67 11.45 -6.64
C PHE A 28 -5.92 12.11 -7.22
N ASP A 29 -6.74 12.67 -6.35
CA ASP A 29 -7.92 13.42 -6.77
C ASP A 29 -7.91 14.75 -6.01
N PRO A 30 -7.62 15.88 -6.70
CA PRO A 30 -7.55 17.18 -6.03
C PRO A 30 -8.91 17.68 -5.53
N GLU A 31 -10.02 17.10 -5.99
CA GLU A 31 -11.35 17.47 -5.54
C GLU A 31 -11.76 16.72 -4.27
N LEU A 32 -11.07 15.65 -3.93
CA LEU A 32 -11.30 14.90 -2.71
C LEU A 32 -10.33 15.39 -1.62
N GLU A 33 -10.79 15.38 -0.38
CA GLU A 33 -9.93 15.75 0.76
C GLU A 33 -8.96 14.62 1.12
N THR A 34 -9.05 13.48 0.47
CA THR A 34 -8.16 12.35 0.72
C THR A 34 -6.76 12.64 0.17
N PRO A 35 -5.70 12.44 0.95
CA PRO A 35 -4.35 12.57 0.44
C PRO A 35 -4.09 11.60 -0.71
N ASN A 36 -3.18 11.94 -1.59
CA ASN A 36 -2.73 11.03 -2.63
C ASN A 36 -2.11 9.78 -1.99
N TYR A 37 -2.21 8.66 -2.69
CA TYR A 37 -1.68 7.41 -2.17
C TYR A 37 -1.31 6.45 -3.30
N THR A 38 -0.49 5.46 -2.94
CA THR A 38 -0.12 4.37 -3.83
C THR A 38 -0.29 3.06 -3.08
N TYR A 39 -0.81 2.05 -3.73
CA TYR A 39 -0.90 0.72 -3.14
C TYR A 39 -0.44 -0.35 -4.13
N THR A 40 -0.13 -1.52 -3.60
CA THR A 40 0.34 -2.64 -4.41
C THR A 40 -0.81 -3.51 -4.86
N VAL A 41 -0.68 -4.07 -6.05
CA VAL A 41 -1.57 -5.09 -6.58
C VAL A 41 -0.71 -6.26 -7.04
N GLY A 42 -0.94 -7.44 -6.51
CA GLY A 42 -0.22 -8.64 -6.93
C GLY A 42 0.73 -9.24 -5.91
N PHE A 43 0.99 -8.58 -4.78
CA PHE A 43 1.83 -9.17 -3.73
C PHE A 43 1.24 -10.48 -3.23
N SER A 44 -0.08 -10.55 -3.09
CA SER A 44 -0.75 -11.77 -2.64
C SER A 44 -0.54 -12.92 -3.61
N GLN A 45 -0.52 -12.63 -4.91
CA GLN A 45 -0.31 -13.63 -5.94
C GLN A 45 1.16 -14.06 -6.05
N THR A 46 2.07 -13.11 -6.07
CA THR A 46 3.49 -13.35 -6.38
C THR A 46 4.30 -13.76 -5.15
N LEU A 47 4.03 -13.11 -4.01
CA LEU A 47 4.80 -13.29 -2.78
C LEU A 47 4.06 -14.05 -1.69
N ASN A 48 2.78 -14.36 -1.91
CA ASN A 48 1.90 -14.90 -0.87
C ASN A 48 1.94 -14.01 0.39
N ALA A 49 1.89 -12.70 0.19
CA ALA A 49 2.03 -11.67 1.22
C ALA A 49 0.86 -10.70 1.16
N PRO A 50 0.63 -9.90 2.23
CA PRO A 50 -0.34 -8.82 2.18
C PRO A 50 -0.02 -7.80 1.10
N GLU A 51 -1.03 -7.07 0.65
CA GLU A 51 -0.82 -5.87 -0.14
C GLU A 51 -0.44 -4.72 0.80
N PHE A 52 0.18 -3.67 0.25
CA PHE A 52 0.67 -2.53 1.02
C PHE A 52 0.14 -1.22 0.46
N ILE A 53 -0.10 -0.25 1.34
CA ILE A 53 -0.58 1.08 0.96
C ILE A 53 0.21 2.15 1.72
N VAL A 54 0.51 3.26 1.05
CA VAL A 54 1.20 4.41 1.64
C VAL A 54 0.55 5.70 1.15
N PHE A 55 0.42 6.69 2.02
CA PHE A 55 -0.28 7.94 1.76
C PHE A 55 0.64 9.15 1.87
N GLY A 56 0.30 10.22 1.17
CA GLY A 56 0.72 11.56 1.50
C GLY A 56 2.13 11.98 1.11
N LEU A 57 2.83 11.19 0.35
CA LEU A 57 4.17 11.51 -0.16
C LEU A 57 4.14 11.68 -1.67
N HIS A 58 5.24 12.17 -2.25
CA HIS A 58 5.34 12.26 -3.68
C HIS A 58 5.20 10.89 -4.32
N ARG A 59 4.54 10.83 -5.47
CA ARG A 59 4.27 9.59 -6.20
C ARG A 59 5.51 8.71 -6.37
N ASP A 60 6.63 9.31 -6.80
CA ASP A 60 7.86 8.55 -7.05
C ASP A 60 8.46 8.00 -5.76
N VAL A 61 8.34 8.75 -4.66
CA VAL A 61 8.81 8.30 -3.34
C VAL A 61 7.99 7.11 -2.87
N MET A 62 6.66 7.20 -2.98
CA MET A 62 5.77 6.08 -2.58
C MET A 62 6.04 4.84 -3.42
N TYR A 63 6.25 5.01 -4.73
CA TYR A 63 6.60 3.91 -5.61
C TYR A 63 7.90 3.23 -5.14
N ASP A 64 8.95 4.02 -4.90
CA ASP A 64 10.24 3.49 -4.50
C ASP A 64 10.18 2.76 -3.15
N MET A 65 9.38 3.29 -2.23
CA MET A 65 9.15 2.64 -0.93
C MET A 65 8.51 1.27 -1.10
N LEU A 66 7.46 1.19 -1.92
CA LEU A 66 6.76 -0.08 -2.16
C LEU A 66 7.62 -1.06 -2.96
N ALA A 67 8.44 -0.58 -3.88
CA ALA A 67 9.39 -1.43 -4.60
C ALA A 67 10.44 -2.02 -3.63
N SER A 68 10.86 -1.24 -2.64
CA SER A 68 11.76 -1.73 -1.59
C SER A 68 11.07 -2.77 -0.70
N VAL A 69 9.80 -2.56 -0.36
CA VAL A 69 9.02 -3.56 0.38
C VAL A 69 8.97 -4.87 -0.40
N TYR A 70 8.68 -4.81 -1.70
CA TYR A 70 8.67 -5.98 -2.56
C TYR A 70 10.00 -6.74 -2.50
N ALA A 71 11.10 -6.02 -2.68
CA ALA A 71 12.43 -6.63 -2.69
C ALA A 71 12.78 -7.27 -1.34
N GLN A 72 12.42 -6.62 -0.24
CA GLN A 72 12.71 -7.14 1.11
C GLN A 72 11.89 -8.40 1.42
N ILE A 73 10.60 -8.42 1.05
CA ILE A 73 9.77 -9.61 1.24
C ILE A 73 10.29 -10.76 0.37
N LYS A 74 10.64 -10.47 -0.87
CA LYS A 74 11.19 -11.47 -1.79
C LYS A 74 12.50 -12.07 -1.25
N ALA A 75 13.27 -11.26 -0.54
CA ALA A 75 14.51 -11.71 0.12
C ALA A 75 14.27 -12.47 1.43
N GLY A 76 13.02 -12.63 1.86
CA GLY A 76 12.67 -13.47 3.01
C GLY A 76 12.27 -12.70 4.27
N ARG A 77 12.05 -11.38 4.19
CA ARG A 77 11.63 -10.62 5.36
C ARG A 77 10.28 -11.10 5.88
N LYS A 78 10.20 -11.33 7.18
CA LYS A 78 8.94 -11.69 7.86
C LYS A 78 8.13 -10.45 8.19
N LEU A 79 6.81 -10.59 8.20
CA LEU A 79 5.88 -9.49 8.40
C LEU A 79 5.22 -9.58 9.78
N GLU A 80 5.23 -8.47 10.51
CA GLU A 80 4.57 -8.34 11.81
C GLU A 80 3.90 -6.97 11.92
N ASP A 81 2.74 -6.91 12.57
CA ASP A 81 2.09 -5.63 12.84
C ASP A 81 2.95 -4.80 13.82
N GLY A 82 3.10 -3.53 13.54
CA GLY A 82 3.95 -2.64 14.34
C GLY A 82 5.43 -2.73 14.01
N GLN A 83 5.79 -3.51 13.01
CA GLN A 83 7.18 -3.72 12.61
C GLN A 83 7.79 -2.45 12.02
N VAL A 84 9.02 -2.14 12.43
CA VAL A 84 9.78 -1.03 11.83
C VAL A 84 10.47 -1.51 10.56
N TRP A 85 10.29 -0.77 9.48
CA TRP A 85 10.90 -1.05 8.19
C TRP A 85 12.00 -0.06 7.88
N LYS A 86 13.22 -0.55 7.81
CA LYS A 86 14.39 0.24 7.42
C LYS A 86 14.64 0.10 5.93
N GLY A 87 15.22 1.14 5.34
CA GLY A 87 15.62 1.08 3.94
C GLY A 87 14.52 1.39 2.93
N LEU A 88 13.34 1.82 3.37
CA LEU A 88 12.29 2.27 2.45
C LEU A 88 12.55 3.70 1.99
N HIS A 89 13.13 4.51 2.84
CA HIS A 89 13.51 5.89 2.53
C HIS A 89 14.83 6.19 3.26
N GLU A 90 15.68 7.02 2.66
CA GLU A 90 16.99 7.33 3.23
C GLU A 90 16.92 8.21 4.47
N ASP A 91 15.87 9.03 4.61
CA ASP A 91 15.76 10.02 5.67
C ASP A 91 14.98 9.54 6.91
N PHE A 92 14.24 8.44 6.81
CA PHE A 92 13.43 7.95 7.93
C PHE A 92 13.14 6.45 7.82
N ASP A 93 12.85 5.84 8.97
CA ASP A 93 12.31 4.50 9.04
C ASP A 93 10.79 4.57 9.06
N CYS A 94 10.12 3.55 8.55
CA CYS A 94 8.66 3.47 8.53
C CYS A 94 8.17 2.38 9.48
N THR A 95 6.90 2.45 9.86
CA THR A 95 6.26 1.41 10.66
C THR A 95 5.12 0.78 9.85
N ALA A 96 5.06 -0.53 9.83
CA ALA A 96 3.99 -1.26 9.15
C ALA A 96 2.84 -1.50 10.13
N ARG A 97 1.63 -1.12 9.76
CA ARG A 97 0.44 -1.31 10.57
C ARG A 97 -0.61 -2.09 9.80
N LYS A 98 -1.11 -3.15 10.41
CA LYS A 98 -2.17 -3.96 9.82
C LYS A 98 -3.47 -3.16 9.72
N VAL A 99 -4.06 -3.15 8.53
CA VAL A 99 -5.36 -2.52 8.31
C VAL A 99 -6.44 -3.45 8.86
N SER A 100 -7.31 -2.91 9.70
CA SER A 100 -8.28 -3.72 10.46
C SER A 100 -9.70 -3.71 9.89
N HIS A 101 -9.96 -2.89 8.85
CA HIS A 101 -11.31 -2.74 8.32
C HIS A 101 -11.38 -3.08 6.83
N ASP A 102 -12.29 -3.96 6.47
CA ASP A 102 -12.50 -4.34 5.07
C ASP A 102 -12.95 -3.17 4.20
N GLU A 103 -13.53 -2.14 4.80
CA GLU A 103 -13.93 -0.91 4.11
C GLU A 103 -12.77 -0.25 3.36
N ALA A 104 -11.52 -0.48 3.81
CA ALA A 104 -10.35 0.06 3.14
C ALA A 104 -10.22 -0.42 1.70
N PHE A 105 -10.69 -1.64 1.40
CA PHE A 105 -10.67 -2.16 0.03
C PHE A 105 -11.69 -1.47 -0.86
N GLU A 106 -12.85 -1.12 -0.33
CA GLU A 106 -13.88 -0.42 -1.08
C GLU A 106 -13.49 1.03 -1.35
N LYS A 107 -12.83 1.66 -0.39
CA LYS A 107 -12.49 3.07 -0.46
C LYS A 107 -11.13 3.34 -1.11
N TYR A 108 -10.13 2.50 -0.87
CA TYR A 108 -8.75 2.77 -1.29
C TYR A 108 -8.18 1.70 -2.22
N ALA A 109 -8.18 0.45 -1.83
CA ALA A 109 -7.43 -0.61 -2.50
C ALA A 109 -8.32 -1.50 -3.40
N VAL A 110 -9.16 -0.88 -4.19
CA VAL A 110 -10.17 -1.55 -5.02
C VAL A 110 -9.56 -2.56 -6.00
N LEU A 111 -8.45 -2.20 -6.63
CA LEU A 111 -7.84 -3.06 -7.65
C LEU A 111 -7.10 -4.25 -7.05
N ALA A 112 -6.59 -4.12 -5.84
CA ALA A 112 -6.00 -5.25 -5.12
C ALA A 112 -7.08 -6.30 -4.82
N ASP A 113 -8.26 -5.86 -4.41
CA ASP A 113 -9.40 -6.72 -4.18
C ASP A 113 -9.91 -7.35 -5.48
N TRP A 114 -9.92 -6.58 -6.56
CA TRP A 114 -10.30 -7.08 -7.87
C TRP A 114 -9.43 -8.27 -8.30
N LEU A 115 -8.11 -8.15 -8.19
CA LEU A 115 -7.19 -9.23 -8.57
C LEU A 115 -7.35 -10.44 -7.64
N TRP A 116 -7.50 -10.20 -6.36
CA TRP A 116 -7.73 -11.25 -5.36
C TRP A 116 -8.96 -12.09 -5.71
N THR A 117 -10.07 -11.42 -6.00
CA THR A 117 -11.33 -12.07 -6.38
C THR A 117 -11.20 -12.79 -7.72
N ARG A 118 -10.54 -12.16 -8.69
CA ARG A 118 -10.28 -12.76 -10.00
C ARG A 118 -9.50 -14.06 -9.90
N ASN A 119 -8.59 -14.15 -8.93
CA ASN A 119 -7.79 -15.35 -8.69
C ASN A 119 -8.55 -16.44 -7.90
N GLY A 120 -9.83 -16.24 -7.66
CA GLY A 120 -10.71 -17.25 -7.06
C GLY A 120 -10.76 -17.26 -5.54
N HIS A 121 -10.26 -16.21 -4.90
CA HIS A 121 -10.29 -16.12 -3.44
C HIS A 121 -11.55 -15.44 -2.94
N GLY A 122 -12.07 -15.89 -1.80
CA GLY A 122 -13.14 -15.20 -1.09
C GLY A 122 -12.62 -14.13 -0.15
N GLY A 123 -13.49 -13.22 0.27
CA GLY A 123 -13.12 -12.12 1.16
C GLY A 123 -12.17 -11.12 0.51
N HIS A 124 -11.26 -10.61 1.30
CA HIS A 124 -10.26 -9.63 0.86
C HIS A 124 -8.85 -10.13 1.21
N PRO A 125 -7.83 -9.70 0.46
CA PRO A 125 -6.45 -9.99 0.88
C PRO A 125 -6.13 -9.22 2.16
N ALA A 126 -5.07 -9.57 2.86
CA ALA A 126 -4.58 -8.76 3.95
C ALA A 126 -3.97 -7.48 3.40
N LEU A 127 -4.06 -6.39 4.15
CA LEU A 127 -3.54 -5.08 3.76
C LEU A 127 -2.74 -4.47 4.91
N ILE A 128 -1.58 -3.93 4.60
CA ILE A 128 -0.70 -3.26 5.56
C ILE A 128 -0.49 -1.82 5.11
N GLN A 129 -0.64 -0.88 6.02
CA GLN A 129 -0.30 0.52 5.76
C GLN A 129 1.13 0.78 6.22
N ILE A 130 1.93 1.36 5.32
CA ILE A 130 3.25 1.88 5.67
C ILE A 130 3.06 3.29 6.20
N VAL A 131 3.46 3.52 7.44
CA VAL A 131 3.31 4.81 8.12
C VAL A 131 4.69 5.44 8.29
N TRP A 132 4.82 6.69 7.85
CA TRP A 132 6.06 7.44 7.94
C TRP A 132 5.97 8.50 9.05
N PRO A 133 7.10 8.83 9.71
CA PRO A 133 7.14 9.83 10.77
C PRO A 133 7.38 11.22 10.20
N GLY A 134 7.16 12.24 11.02
CA GLY A 134 7.55 13.60 10.67
C GLY A 134 9.06 13.69 10.43
N LEU A 135 9.47 14.43 9.39
CA LEU A 135 10.88 14.56 9.03
C LEU A 135 11.69 15.37 10.03
N ILE A 136 11.05 16.28 10.75
CA ILE A 136 11.73 17.19 11.67
C ILE A 136 11.95 16.55 13.03
N ASP A 137 10.94 15.88 13.57
CA ASP A 137 10.94 15.35 14.93
C ASP A 137 10.94 13.81 15.03
N GLY A 138 10.71 13.11 13.91
CA GLY A 138 10.66 11.65 13.91
C GLY A 138 9.45 11.06 14.58
N LEU A 139 8.41 11.86 14.83
CA LEU A 139 7.20 11.40 15.51
C LEU A 139 6.19 10.81 14.54
N TYR A 140 5.64 9.67 14.90
CA TYR A 140 4.57 9.00 14.16
C TYR A 140 3.20 9.59 14.54
N PRO A 141 2.16 9.36 13.71
CA PRO A 141 0.82 9.91 14.00
C PRO A 141 0.24 9.55 15.37
N TRP A 142 0.68 8.44 15.96
CA TRP A 142 0.24 8.00 17.30
C TRP A 142 1.08 8.58 18.43
N ASP A 143 2.18 9.25 18.13
CA ASP A 143 3.06 9.80 19.16
C ASP A 143 2.53 11.15 19.66
N THR A 144 2.70 11.40 20.96
CA THR A 144 2.34 12.69 21.55
C THR A 144 3.21 13.77 20.92
N GLY A 145 2.59 14.85 20.46
CA GLY A 145 3.32 15.97 19.84
C GLY A 145 3.53 15.84 18.35
N CYS A 146 3.04 14.78 17.72
CA CYS A 146 3.10 14.67 16.28
C CYS A 146 2.36 15.83 15.61
N ARG A 147 2.96 16.41 14.58
CA ARG A 147 2.40 17.56 13.87
C ARG A 147 1.13 17.18 13.12
N GLU A 148 0.16 18.12 13.07
CA GLU A 148 -1.11 17.88 12.40
C GLU A 148 -0.95 17.55 10.92
N ASN A 149 -0.05 18.19 10.21
CA ASN A 149 0.16 17.91 8.80
C ASN A 149 0.63 16.45 8.53
N VAL A 150 1.37 15.87 9.45
CA VAL A 150 1.79 14.46 9.35
C VAL A 150 0.59 13.53 9.55
N LYS A 151 -0.26 13.85 10.53
CA LYS A 151 -1.48 13.07 10.80
C LYS A 151 -2.49 13.19 9.67
N GLU A 152 -2.71 14.38 9.14
CA GLU A 152 -3.68 14.63 8.08
C GLU A 152 -3.26 13.99 6.75
N ALA A 153 -1.96 13.87 6.52
CA ALA A 153 -1.45 13.24 5.31
C ALA A 153 -1.63 11.73 5.29
N GLN A 154 -1.92 11.12 6.43
CA GLN A 154 -1.96 9.66 6.57
C GLN A 154 -3.24 9.20 7.28
N PRO A 155 -4.30 8.86 6.54
CA PRO A 155 -5.48 8.23 7.14
C PRO A 155 -5.09 7.05 8.02
N GLN A 156 -5.75 6.90 9.16
CA GLN A 156 -5.36 5.88 10.16
C GLN A 156 -6.16 4.60 9.97
N LEU A 157 -5.78 3.79 8.99
CA LEU A 157 -6.49 2.57 8.62
C LEU A 157 -6.27 1.40 9.61
N TRP A 158 -5.32 1.56 10.53
CA TRP A 158 -5.05 0.55 11.56
C TRP A 158 -5.98 0.63 12.76
N ARG A 159 -6.83 1.64 12.84
CA ARG A 159 -7.79 1.81 13.93
C ARG A 159 -9.09 1.08 13.70
#